data_a784d1c1b39be7a0a6b46f80f7f5785a
#
_entry.id   a784d1c1b39be7a0a6b46f80f7f5785a
#
_cell.length_a   1.000
_cell.length_b   1.000
_cell.length_c   1.000
_cell.angle_alpha   90.00
_cell.angle_beta   90.00
_cell.angle_gamma   90.00
#
_symmetry.space_group_name_H-M   'P 1'
#
loop_
_entity.id
_entity.type
_entity.pdbx_description
1 polymer ?
#
loop_
_entity_poly.entity_id
_entity_poly.type
_entity_poly.pdbx_seq_one_letter_code
_entity_poly.pdbx_strand_id
1 'polypeptide(L)'
;YTLGGNGDGAPCKFPFTFQGEKYDSCTTAGRDDGYRWCATTEDYDRDKFYGFCPETAMSTVGGNADGSPCAFPFTFLGDSYDSCTSSGRSDGKMWCATTKSYDDDRKWGFCPDQGYSLFLVAAHEFGHALGLEHSQDPGALMAPIYTFTKDFRLSHDDVQGIQELYGVPTDKPVPPTQGPVTPMDICREPVIFDAVAQIRGETFFFKDRFLFRSVNFRSKPNGPMLVATYWPDLPAKIDAAYENPVDEKTVFFAGNEMWIYKADELERGYPKRLSSLGLPSDLQQIDAVFNFRKNRKTYLFSGDQFWRYDEDRATMDPGFPKPIAESWNGVPDDIDAAFSLNGIDYSYFFKGNHYFKLEDSSLKIIKLGEITKDWLGC
;
A
#
# COMPACT_ATOMS: atom_id res chain seq x y z
N TYR A 1 3.50 13.73 16.49
CA TYR A 1 2.06 13.48 16.27
C TYR A 1 1.50 12.79 17.51
N THR A 2 0.26 13.13 17.90
CA THR A 2 -0.47 12.43 18.95
C THR A 2 -1.36 11.33 18.36
N LEU A 3 -1.71 10.33 19.17
CA LEU A 3 -2.65 9.28 18.82
C LEU A 3 -3.94 9.47 19.61
N GLY A 4 -5.09 9.45 18.94
CA GLY A 4 -6.38 9.63 19.62
C GLY A 4 -6.48 10.96 20.41
N GLY A 5 -7.37 11.01 21.38
CA GLY A 5 -7.72 12.26 22.04
C GLY A 5 -8.61 13.14 21.16
N ASN A 6 -8.64 14.45 21.45
CA ASN A 6 -9.40 15.43 20.67
C ASN A 6 -8.51 16.43 19.93
N GLY A 7 -7.21 16.16 19.87
CA GLY A 7 -6.22 16.97 19.15
C GLY A 7 -6.02 16.60 17.67
N ASP A 8 -6.80 15.66 17.14
CA ASP A 8 -6.81 15.25 15.72
C ASP A 8 -5.40 14.97 15.13
N GLY A 9 -4.53 14.29 15.90
CA GLY A 9 -3.18 13.98 15.46
C GLY A 9 -2.21 15.17 15.50
N ALA A 10 -2.61 16.32 16.02
CA ALA A 10 -1.74 17.48 16.19
C ALA A 10 -0.51 17.14 17.05
N PRO A 11 0.66 17.75 16.80
CA PRO A 11 1.85 17.49 17.60
C PRO A 11 1.67 17.99 19.04
N CYS A 12 2.34 17.31 19.99
CA CYS A 12 2.44 17.81 21.35
C CYS A 12 3.06 19.21 21.40
N LYS A 13 2.51 20.09 22.21
CA LYS A 13 3.08 21.39 22.49
C LYS A 13 3.79 21.34 23.84
N PHE A 14 5.09 21.57 23.85
CA PHE A 14 5.90 21.62 25.08
C PHE A 14 6.58 22.97 25.21
N PRO A 15 6.69 23.53 26.44
CA PRO A 15 5.96 23.09 27.64
C PRO A 15 4.46 23.40 27.57
N PHE A 16 3.61 22.57 28.18
CA PHE A 16 2.18 22.87 28.33
C PHE A 16 1.79 22.96 29.83
N THR A 17 0.72 23.68 30.11
CA THR A 17 0.18 23.83 31.45
C THR A 17 -0.99 22.90 31.70
N PHE A 18 -0.97 22.12 32.77
CA PHE A 18 -2.08 21.30 33.27
C PHE A 18 -2.15 21.36 34.80
N GLN A 19 -3.33 21.65 35.32
CA GLN A 19 -3.58 21.86 36.76
C GLN A 19 -2.63 22.90 37.37
N GLY A 20 -2.29 23.92 36.59
CA GLY A 20 -1.38 25.00 37.03
C GLY A 20 0.10 24.65 37.01
N GLU A 21 0.48 23.40 36.70
CA GLU A 21 1.87 22.96 36.58
C GLU A 21 2.29 22.87 35.10
N LYS A 22 3.60 23.06 34.86
CA LYS A 22 4.19 22.98 33.53
C LYS A 22 4.80 21.61 33.29
N TYR A 23 4.53 21.06 32.12
CA TYR A 23 5.03 19.76 31.65
C TYR A 23 5.85 19.94 30.37
N ASP A 24 7.12 19.53 30.44
CA ASP A 24 8.05 19.59 29.29
C ASP A 24 8.04 18.28 28.46
N SER A 25 7.30 17.29 28.90
CA SER A 25 7.19 15.97 28.27
C SER A 25 5.82 15.37 28.51
N CYS A 26 5.54 14.27 27.82
CA CYS A 26 4.33 13.51 28.03
C CYS A 26 4.18 13.04 29.47
N THR A 27 2.97 13.18 30.03
CA THR A 27 2.67 12.89 31.44
C THR A 27 1.50 11.90 31.56
N THR A 28 1.43 11.21 32.68
CA THR A 28 0.26 10.43 33.14
C THR A 28 -0.62 11.21 34.13
N ALA A 29 -0.23 12.46 34.48
CA ALA A 29 -0.95 13.28 35.42
C ALA A 29 -2.43 13.44 35.05
N GLY A 30 -3.33 13.28 36.00
CA GLY A 30 -4.78 13.36 35.83
C GLY A 30 -5.39 12.12 35.13
N ARG A 31 -4.63 11.01 34.97
CA ARG A 31 -5.09 9.74 34.41
C ARG A 31 -4.80 8.57 35.32
N ASP A 32 -5.72 7.67 35.43
CA ASP A 32 -5.64 6.41 36.20
C ASP A 32 -5.48 5.16 35.28
N ASP A 33 -5.58 5.34 33.97
CA ASP A 33 -5.42 4.28 32.98
C ASP A 33 -3.97 4.03 32.53
N GLY A 34 -3.01 4.83 33.02
CA GLY A 34 -1.59 4.70 32.76
C GLY A 34 -1.11 5.21 31.38
N TYR A 35 -2.02 5.64 30.50
CA TYR A 35 -1.62 6.21 29.21
C TYR A 35 -1.00 7.58 29.35
N ARG A 36 0.16 7.76 28.69
CA ARG A 36 0.83 9.06 28.64
C ARG A 36 0.15 9.95 27.59
N TRP A 37 0.00 11.22 27.93
CA TRP A 37 -0.64 12.22 27.09
C TRP A 37 0.10 13.56 27.11
N CYS A 38 -0.17 14.40 26.18
CA CYS A 38 0.28 15.78 26.12
C CYS A 38 -0.84 16.69 25.63
N ALA A 39 -0.77 17.97 25.97
CA ALA A 39 -1.59 18.96 25.33
C ALA A 39 -1.06 19.28 23.92
N THR A 40 -1.96 19.60 23.00
CA THR A 40 -1.62 20.07 21.64
C THR A 40 -1.61 21.61 21.56
N THR A 41 -1.87 22.28 22.69
CA THR A 41 -1.77 23.72 22.91
C THR A 41 -0.91 24.03 24.14
N GLU A 42 -0.51 25.29 24.33
CA GLU A 42 0.33 25.72 25.48
C GLU A 42 -0.37 25.65 26.84
N ASP A 43 -1.70 25.67 26.84
CA ASP A 43 -2.51 25.68 28.06
C ASP A 43 -3.69 24.71 27.93
N TYR A 44 -3.51 23.50 28.49
CA TYR A 44 -4.58 22.52 28.51
C TYR A 44 -5.75 22.93 29.41
N ASP A 45 -5.47 23.63 30.50
CA ASP A 45 -6.52 24.01 31.44
C ASP A 45 -7.54 24.95 30.83
N ARG A 46 -7.10 25.74 29.85
CA ARG A 46 -7.95 26.64 29.05
C ARG A 46 -8.55 25.94 27.83
N ASP A 47 -7.70 25.28 27.04
CA ASP A 47 -8.06 24.90 25.66
C ASP A 47 -8.60 23.48 25.56
N LYS A 48 -8.27 22.61 26.51
CA LYS A 48 -8.71 21.20 26.63
C LYS A 48 -8.38 20.31 25.44
N PHE A 49 -7.43 20.71 24.57
CA PHE A 49 -6.97 19.88 23.45
C PHE A 49 -5.79 19.01 23.86
N TYR A 50 -5.95 17.68 23.62
CA TYR A 50 -4.93 16.71 23.96
C TYR A 50 -4.88 15.55 22.98
N GLY A 51 -3.79 14.81 23.02
CA GLY A 51 -3.67 13.51 22.39
C GLY A 51 -2.77 12.59 23.18
N PHE A 52 -2.85 11.30 22.92
CA PHE A 52 -1.97 10.33 23.54
C PHE A 52 -0.61 10.38 22.87
N CYS A 53 0.42 10.35 23.69
CA CYS A 53 1.77 10.20 23.18
C CYS A 53 1.91 8.83 22.54
N PRO A 54 2.47 8.72 21.31
CA PRO A 54 2.89 7.44 20.84
C PRO A 54 3.83 6.85 21.88
N GLU A 55 3.56 5.64 22.33
CA GLU A 55 4.51 4.91 23.19
C GLU A 55 5.71 4.55 22.31
N THR A 56 6.62 5.48 22.17
CA THR A 56 7.99 5.24 21.71
C THR A 56 8.85 4.80 22.86
N ALA A 57 8.32 3.99 23.75
CA ALA A 57 9.14 3.20 24.65
C ALA A 57 9.70 2.05 23.80
N MET A 58 10.77 2.34 23.08
CA MET A 58 11.55 1.33 22.40
C MET A 58 12.09 0.39 23.46
N SER A 59 11.46 -0.80 23.61
CA SER A 59 11.93 -1.81 24.56
C SER A 59 13.21 -2.43 24.03
N THR A 60 14.19 -2.57 24.91
CA THR A 60 15.49 -3.17 24.58
C THR A 60 15.37 -4.67 24.34
N VAL A 61 16.26 -5.18 23.49
CA VAL A 61 16.44 -6.62 23.24
C VAL A 61 17.81 -7.03 23.79
N GLY A 62 17.84 -7.99 24.69
CA GLY A 62 19.10 -8.43 25.30
C GLY A 62 19.78 -7.31 26.13
N GLY A 63 21.08 -7.46 26.37
CA GLY A 63 21.81 -6.61 27.31
C GLY A 63 21.59 -7.04 28.74
N ASN A 64 21.74 -6.12 29.70
CA ASN A 64 21.51 -6.41 31.13
C ASN A 64 20.20 -5.82 31.66
N ALA A 65 19.40 -5.23 30.78
CA ALA A 65 18.08 -4.66 31.08
C ALA A 65 17.06 -5.07 30.01
N ASP A 66 17.10 -6.35 29.61
CA ASP A 66 16.26 -6.96 28.58
C ASP A 66 14.77 -6.66 28.81
N GLY A 67 14.08 -6.27 27.74
CA GLY A 67 12.66 -5.89 27.77
C GLY A 67 12.38 -4.52 28.45
N SER A 68 13.36 -3.87 29.04
CA SER A 68 13.18 -2.55 29.64
C SER A 68 13.14 -1.47 28.56
N PRO A 69 12.34 -0.41 28.70
CA PRO A 69 12.31 0.69 27.75
C PRO A 69 13.60 1.50 27.75
N CYS A 70 14.02 1.97 26.57
CA CYS A 70 15.08 2.96 26.45
C CYS A 70 14.67 4.26 27.16
N ALA A 71 15.61 4.83 27.93
CA ALA A 71 15.42 6.13 28.60
C ALA A 71 16.10 7.23 27.79
N PHE A 72 15.36 7.93 26.94
CA PHE A 72 15.88 9.08 26.20
C PHE A 72 15.45 10.41 26.85
N PRO A 73 16.36 11.43 26.87
CA PRO A 73 17.79 11.32 26.59
C PRO A 73 18.52 10.59 27.72
N PHE A 74 19.66 9.93 27.40
CA PHE A 74 20.55 9.32 28.38
C PHE A 74 21.98 9.82 28.23
N THR A 75 22.77 9.74 29.30
CA THR A 75 24.19 10.14 29.29
C THR A 75 25.09 8.91 29.18
N PHE A 76 26.10 8.98 28.33
CA PHE A 76 27.16 7.99 28.18
C PHE A 76 28.49 8.69 27.87
N LEU A 77 29.52 8.41 28.64
CA LEU A 77 30.85 9.07 28.58
C LEU A 77 30.76 10.61 28.62
N GLY A 78 29.76 11.14 29.35
CA GLY A 78 29.52 12.56 29.47
C GLY A 78 28.73 13.21 28.32
N ASP A 79 28.48 12.48 27.22
CA ASP A 79 27.69 12.96 26.13
C ASP A 79 26.19 12.56 26.30
N SER A 80 25.28 13.39 25.78
CA SER A 80 23.85 13.15 25.84
C SER A 80 23.36 12.55 24.51
N TYR A 81 22.60 11.48 24.61
CA TYR A 81 21.99 10.75 23.47
C TYR A 81 20.48 10.78 23.59
N ASP A 82 19.81 11.28 22.57
CA ASP A 82 18.34 11.34 22.45
C ASP A 82 17.78 10.19 21.58
N SER A 83 18.66 9.35 21.08
CA SER A 83 18.36 8.20 20.23
C SER A 83 19.37 7.07 20.50
N CYS A 84 19.11 5.90 19.90
CA CYS A 84 20.05 4.78 19.95
C CYS A 84 21.40 5.14 19.35
N THR A 85 22.46 4.63 19.95
CA THR A 85 23.85 4.91 19.53
C THR A 85 24.65 3.63 19.41
N SER A 86 25.64 3.61 18.51
CA SER A 86 26.70 2.60 18.47
C SER A 86 27.96 3.02 19.25
N SER A 87 27.97 4.21 19.86
CA SER A 87 29.12 4.73 20.62
C SER A 87 29.55 3.76 21.70
N GLY A 88 30.87 3.56 21.85
CA GLY A 88 31.47 2.61 22.79
C GLY A 88 31.37 1.13 22.40
N ARG A 89 30.90 0.80 21.20
CA ARG A 89 30.80 -0.58 20.71
C ARG A 89 31.63 -0.81 19.45
N SER A 90 32.36 -1.93 19.44
CA SER A 90 33.17 -2.34 18.30
C SER A 90 32.40 -3.20 17.28
N ASP A 91 31.21 -3.72 17.66
CA ASP A 91 30.36 -4.55 16.81
C ASP A 91 29.34 -3.75 15.98
N GLY A 92 29.32 -2.40 16.14
CA GLY A 92 28.43 -1.50 15.40
C GLY A 92 26.95 -1.61 15.76
N LYS A 93 26.57 -2.46 16.72
CA LYS A 93 25.16 -2.61 17.12
C LYS A 93 24.67 -1.38 17.87
N MET A 94 23.44 -0.98 17.54
CA MET A 94 22.77 0.13 18.20
C MET A 94 22.27 -0.29 19.60
N TRP A 95 22.45 0.57 20.58
CA TRP A 95 22.03 0.34 21.95
C TRP A 95 21.51 1.63 22.59
N CYS A 96 20.80 1.49 23.69
CA CYS A 96 20.38 2.60 24.55
C CYS A 96 20.56 2.24 26.02
N ALA A 97 20.67 3.26 26.87
CA ALA A 97 20.49 3.07 28.30
C ALA A 97 19.00 2.96 28.63
N THR A 98 18.68 2.21 29.68
CA THR A 98 17.31 2.08 30.20
C THR A 98 17.09 2.98 31.43
N THR A 99 18.10 3.82 31.74
CA THR A 99 18.08 4.88 32.78
C THR A 99 18.69 6.15 32.21
N LYS A 100 18.45 7.27 32.85
CA LYS A 100 18.94 8.60 32.41
C LYS A 100 20.46 8.73 32.36
N SER A 101 21.20 7.95 33.16
CA SER A 101 22.65 7.92 33.18
C SER A 101 23.15 6.49 33.07
N TYR A 102 23.73 6.15 31.94
CA TYR A 102 24.41 4.87 31.78
C TYR A 102 25.71 4.86 32.63
N ASP A 103 26.37 6.00 32.73
CA ASP A 103 27.64 6.11 33.44
C ASP A 103 27.50 5.72 34.90
N ASP A 104 26.35 6.00 35.52
CA ASP A 104 26.05 5.68 36.92
C ASP A 104 25.44 4.28 37.08
N ASP A 105 24.42 3.97 36.28
CA ASP A 105 23.54 2.81 36.49
C ASP A 105 23.96 1.56 35.73
N ARG A 106 24.73 1.73 34.67
CA ARG A 106 25.23 0.66 33.78
C ARG A 106 24.13 -0.26 33.22
N LYS A 107 22.87 0.24 33.14
CA LYS A 107 21.73 -0.52 32.62
C LYS A 107 21.48 -0.16 31.16
N TRP A 108 21.45 -1.20 30.31
CA TRP A 108 21.35 -1.05 28.86
C TRP A 108 20.76 -2.26 28.19
N GLY A 109 20.30 -2.07 26.97
CA GLY A 109 19.95 -3.12 26.06
C GLY A 109 20.15 -2.69 24.61
N PHE A 110 20.09 -3.64 23.68
CA PHE A 110 20.15 -3.32 22.26
C PHE A 110 18.86 -2.66 21.84
N CYS A 111 18.98 -1.64 21.02
CA CYS A 111 17.85 -1.15 20.28
C CYS A 111 17.40 -2.22 19.30
N PRO A 112 16.11 -2.50 19.17
CA PRO A 112 15.65 -3.35 18.09
C PRO A 112 16.11 -2.73 16.77
N ASP A 113 16.89 -3.50 16.01
CA ASP A 113 17.35 -3.08 14.69
C ASP A 113 16.13 -2.87 13.82
N GLN A 114 15.82 -1.60 13.57
CA GLN A 114 14.79 -1.12 12.66
C GLN A 114 13.39 -1.73 12.88
N GLY A 115 12.54 -0.94 13.44
CA GLY A 115 11.08 -1.04 13.54
C GLY A 115 10.44 -2.39 13.25
N TYR A 116 9.53 -2.82 14.12
CA TYR A 116 8.69 -3.99 13.87
C TYR A 116 8.21 -4.01 12.41
N SER A 117 8.54 -5.05 11.67
CA SER A 117 7.90 -5.29 10.38
C SER A 117 6.44 -5.62 10.68
N LEU A 118 5.53 -4.71 10.33
CA LEU A 118 4.10 -4.94 10.48
C LEU A 118 3.69 -6.26 9.79
N PHE A 119 4.35 -6.58 8.67
CA PHE A 119 4.16 -7.85 7.98
C PHE A 119 4.49 -9.06 8.87
N LEU A 120 5.65 -9.07 9.53
CA LEU A 120 6.05 -10.20 10.37
C LEU A 120 5.19 -10.30 11.63
N VAL A 121 4.85 -9.18 12.24
CA VAL A 121 3.92 -9.16 13.39
C VAL A 121 2.55 -9.66 12.98
N ALA A 122 1.99 -9.16 11.88
CA ALA A 122 0.70 -9.61 11.40
C ALA A 122 0.74 -11.10 11.01
N ALA A 123 1.80 -11.58 10.36
CA ALA A 123 1.96 -12.98 10.00
C ALA A 123 2.02 -13.88 11.25
N HIS A 124 2.69 -13.44 12.32
CA HIS A 124 2.69 -14.12 13.62
C HIS A 124 1.27 -14.22 14.21
N GLU A 125 0.55 -13.11 14.27
CA GLU A 125 -0.83 -13.08 14.77
C GLU A 125 -1.78 -13.92 13.92
N PHE A 126 -1.58 -13.95 12.58
CA PHE A 126 -2.32 -14.86 11.72
C PHE A 126 -2.00 -16.33 12.01
N GLY A 127 -0.76 -16.66 12.37
CA GLY A 127 -0.40 -17.98 12.84
C GLY A 127 -1.26 -18.42 14.05
N HIS A 128 -1.44 -17.54 15.04
CA HIS A 128 -2.34 -17.79 16.17
C HIS A 128 -3.80 -17.94 15.73
N ALA A 129 -4.27 -17.12 14.81
CA ALA A 129 -5.63 -17.23 14.26
C ALA A 129 -5.86 -18.56 13.51
N LEU A 130 -4.80 -19.13 12.93
CA LEU A 130 -4.81 -20.46 12.32
C LEU A 130 -4.62 -21.62 13.30
N GLY A 131 -4.49 -21.34 14.60
CA GLY A 131 -4.36 -22.36 15.65
C GLY A 131 -2.91 -22.76 15.98
N LEU A 132 -1.90 -22.04 15.50
CA LEU A 132 -0.52 -22.25 15.89
C LEU A 132 -0.27 -21.64 17.28
N GLU A 133 0.43 -22.36 18.12
CA GLU A 133 0.98 -21.85 19.38
C GLU A 133 2.39 -21.30 19.18
N HIS A 134 2.94 -20.66 20.24
CA HIS A 134 4.32 -20.20 20.21
C HIS A 134 5.32 -21.35 20.02
N SER A 135 6.29 -21.14 19.16
CA SER A 135 7.40 -22.07 18.90
C SER A 135 8.53 -21.90 19.90
N GLN A 136 9.23 -23.03 20.20
CA GLN A 136 10.48 -23.01 20.94
C GLN A 136 11.70 -22.70 20.05
N ASP A 137 11.54 -22.72 18.72
CA ASP A 137 12.57 -22.34 17.77
C ASP A 137 12.70 -20.81 17.68
N PRO A 138 13.83 -20.23 18.12
CA PRO A 138 14.00 -18.75 18.08
C PRO A 138 14.02 -18.18 16.65
N GLY A 139 14.19 -19.01 15.62
CA GLY A 139 14.15 -18.62 14.21
C GLY A 139 12.77 -18.74 13.56
N ALA A 140 11.78 -19.30 14.28
CA ALA A 140 10.43 -19.46 13.77
C ALA A 140 9.65 -18.15 13.77
N LEU A 141 8.70 -18.03 12.84
CA LEU A 141 7.72 -16.94 12.84
C LEU A 141 6.90 -16.92 14.14
N MET A 142 6.57 -18.13 14.64
CA MET A 142 5.80 -18.30 15.85
C MET A 142 6.63 -18.24 17.15
N ALA A 143 7.90 -17.81 17.08
CA ALA A 143 8.68 -17.55 18.28
C ALA A 143 8.04 -16.44 19.14
N PRO A 144 8.00 -16.58 20.48
CA PRO A 144 7.36 -15.59 21.37
C PRO A 144 8.10 -14.25 21.42
N ILE A 145 9.34 -14.20 20.91
CA ILE A 145 10.17 -13.01 20.87
C ILE A 145 10.40 -12.66 19.41
N TYR A 146 9.95 -11.47 19.01
CA TYR A 146 10.14 -10.96 17.67
C TYR A 146 11.62 -10.74 17.35
N THR A 147 12.07 -11.33 16.25
CA THR A 147 13.40 -11.08 15.68
C THR A 147 13.24 -10.57 14.25
N PHE A 148 13.73 -9.34 13.99
CA PHE A 148 13.70 -8.79 12.64
C PHE A 148 14.68 -9.57 11.74
N THR A 149 14.17 -10.10 10.63
CA THR A 149 14.98 -10.66 9.54
C THR A 149 14.65 -9.96 8.23
N LYS A 150 15.70 -9.49 7.53
CA LYS A 150 15.54 -8.80 6.25
C LYS A 150 15.02 -9.73 5.15
N ASP A 151 15.44 -10.99 5.21
CA ASP A 151 15.09 -12.05 4.25
C ASP A 151 14.25 -13.13 4.97
N PHE A 152 13.03 -12.76 5.35
CA PHE A 152 12.14 -13.65 6.09
C PHE A 152 11.80 -14.90 5.28
N ARG A 153 11.94 -16.06 5.93
CA ARG A 153 11.46 -17.37 5.45
C ARG A 153 10.79 -18.10 6.62
N LEU A 154 9.72 -18.81 6.35
CA LEU A 154 9.14 -19.71 7.34
C LEU A 154 10.17 -20.75 7.75
N SER A 155 10.31 -20.98 9.04
CA SER A 155 11.16 -22.04 9.58
C SER A 155 10.57 -23.42 9.27
N HIS A 156 11.37 -24.47 9.49
CA HIS A 156 10.85 -25.85 9.38
C HIS A 156 9.74 -26.09 10.40
N ASP A 157 9.85 -25.51 11.58
CA ASP A 157 8.89 -25.62 12.66
C ASP A 157 7.54 -24.97 12.31
N ASP A 158 7.56 -23.76 11.73
CA ASP A 158 6.34 -23.08 11.23
C ASP A 158 5.62 -23.91 10.16
N VAL A 159 6.39 -24.47 9.21
CA VAL A 159 5.85 -25.31 8.14
C VAL A 159 5.27 -26.60 8.69
N GLN A 160 5.97 -27.25 9.61
CA GLN A 160 5.51 -28.49 10.24
C GLN A 160 4.23 -28.24 11.06
N GLY A 161 4.20 -27.18 11.87
CA GLY A 161 3.03 -26.84 12.68
C GLY A 161 1.77 -26.64 11.85
N ILE A 162 1.85 -25.87 10.75
CA ILE A 162 0.69 -25.66 9.87
C ILE A 162 0.29 -26.95 9.14
N GLN A 163 1.25 -27.80 8.77
CA GLN A 163 0.97 -29.07 8.12
C GLN A 163 0.35 -30.10 9.06
N GLU A 164 0.67 -30.08 10.35
CA GLU A 164 0.02 -30.93 11.36
C GLU A 164 -1.46 -30.57 11.54
N LEU A 165 -1.80 -29.26 11.46
CA LEU A 165 -3.18 -28.79 11.61
C LEU A 165 -4.02 -28.98 10.34
N TYR A 166 -3.43 -28.76 9.16
CA TYR A 166 -4.18 -28.68 7.89
C TYR A 166 -3.77 -29.73 6.87
N GLY A 167 -2.81 -30.58 7.19
CA GLY A 167 -2.26 -31.61 6.30
C GLY A 167 -1.17 -31.09 5.38
N VAL A 168 -0.37 -32.03 4.87
CA VAL A 168 0.61 -31.71 3.82
C VAL A 168 -0.11 -31.42 2.50
N PRO A 169 0.38 -30.50 1.67
CA PRO A 169 -0.20 -30.24 0.35
C PRO A 169 -0.25 -31.56 -0.43
N THR A 170 -1.44 -32.03 -0.79
CA THR A 170 -1.58 -33.13 -1.74
C THR A 170 -1.10 -32.63 -3.11
N ASP A 171 -0.37 -33.47 -3.86
CA ASP A 171 0.24 -33.21 -5.18
C ASP A 171 -0.78 -32.87 -6.28
N LYS A 172 -1.68 -31.94 -6.03
CA LYS A 172 -2.28 -31.16 -7.12
C LYS A 172 -1.22 -30.13 -7.51
N PRO A 173 -0.98 -29.92 -8.82
CA PRO A 173 -0.06 -28.86 -9.22
C PRO A 173 -0.56 -27.55 -8.57
N VAL A 174 0.11 -27.17 -7.50
CA VAL A 174 0.04 -25.79 -7.00
C VAL A 174 0.44 -24.94 -8.20
N PRO A 175 -0.36 -23.98 -8.61
CA PRO A 175 0.10 -23.00 -9.60
C PRO A 175 1.50 -22.59 -9.17
N PRO A 176 2.48 -22.53 -10.08
CA PRO A 176 3.88 -22.43 -9.71
C PRO A 176 4.04 -21.37 -8.63
N THR A 177 4.54 -21.80 -7.48
CA THR A 177 4.92 -20.90 -6.37
C THR A 177 5.87 -19.92 -7.01
N GLN A 178 5.36 -18.74 -7.31
CA GLN A 178 6.14 -17.69 -7.93
C GLN A 178 7.28 -17.41 -6.96
N GLY A 179 8.51 -17.60 -7.43
CA GLY A 179 9.71 -17.46 -6.63
C GLY A 179 9.77 -16.18 -5.80
N PRO A 180 10.77 -16.00 -4.94
CA PRO A 180 10.86 -14.87 -4.03
C PRO A 180 10.55 -13.59 -4.81
N VAL A 181 9.56 -12.83 -4.29
CA VAL A 181 9.16 -11.56 -4.88
C VAL A 181 10.33 -10.60 -4.69
N THR A 182 11.25 -10.58 -5.66
CA THR A 182 12.15 -9.44 -5.77
C THR A 182 11.26 -8.23 -6.04
N PRO A 183 11.29 -7.19 -5.20
CA PRO A 183 10.55 -5.97 -5.47
C PRO A 183 10.89 -5.52 -6.90
N MET A 184 9.89 -5.37 -7.75
CA MET A 184 10.08 -4.87 -9.11
C MET A 184 10.69 -3.48 -9.00
N ASP A 185 11.93 -3.32 -9.42
CA ASP A 185 12.55 -2.01 -9.52
C ASP A 185 12.06 -1.35 -10.80
N ILE A 186 10.98 -0.60 -10.68
CA ILE A 186 10.32 0.09 -11.81
C ILE A 186 11.22 1.12 -12.50
N CYS A 187 12.40 1.38 -11.95
CA CYS A 187 13.37 2.31 -12.53
C CYS A 187 14.51 1.63 -13.28
N ARG A 188 14.70 0.32 -13.12
CA ARG A 188 15.79 -0.41 -13.78
C ARG A 188 15.55 -0.69 -15.25
N GLU A 189 14.29 -0.96 -15.60
CA GLU A 189 13.90 -1.26 -16.98
C GLU A 189 12.60 -0.49 -17.31
N PRO A 190 12.39 -0.13 -18.59
CA PRO A 190 11.14 0.47 -19.01
C PRO A 190 9.95 -0.42 -18.63
N VAL A 191 9.08 0.06 -17.78
CA VAL A 191 7.90 -0.68 -17.34
C VAL A 191 6.75 -0.43 -18.31
N ILE A 192 6.19 -1.53 -18.84
CA ILE A 192 4.93 -1.53 -19.57
C ILE A 192 3.85 -1.95 -18.59
N PHE A 193 2.92 -1.05 -18.26
CA PHE A 193 1.80 -1.38 -17.41
C PHE A 193 0.73 -2.14 -18.20
N ASP A 194 0.16 -3.16 -17.57
CA ASP A 194 -0.91 -3.96 -18.16
C ASP A 194 -2.26 -3.23 -18.10
N ALA A 195 -2.46 -2.40 -17.07
CA ALA A 195 -3.62 -1.52 -16.94
C ALA A 195 -3.28 -0.27 -16.13
N VAL A 196 -3.98 0.83 -16.39
CA VAL A 196 -3.94 2.05 -15.57
C VAL A 196 -5.37 2.54 -15.39
N ALA A 197 -5.76 2.81 -14.14
CA ALA A 197 -7.11 3.27 -13.84
C ALA A 197 -7.12 4.35 -12.75
N GLN A 198 -8.08 5.25 -12.82
CA GLN A 198 -8.41 6.11 -11.70
C GLN A 198 -9.57 5.48 -10.91
N ILE A 199 -9.30 5.14 -9.64
CA ILE A 199 -10.26 4.50 -8.74
C ILE A 199 -10.32 5.35 -7.48
N ARG A 200 -11.49 5.86 -7.12
CA ARG A 200 -11.72 6.73 -5.94
C ARG A 200 -10.79 7.94 -5.88
N GLY A 201 -10.53 8.52 -7.06
CA GLY A 201 -9.67 9.71 -7.18
C GLY A 201 -8.17 9.43 -7.16
N GLU A 202 -7.74 8.20 -6.95
CA GLU A 202 -6.34 7.80 -6.98
C GLU A 202 -6.00 7.04 -8.26
N THR A 203 -4.74 7.12 -8.69
CA THR A 203 -4.28 6.42 -9.90
C THR A 203 -3.61 5.11 -9.53
N PHE A 204 -4.11 4.03 -10.08
CA PHE A 204 -3.59 2.68 -9.95
C PHE A 204 -2.92 2.24 -11.23
N PHE A 205 -1.70 1.72 -11.12
CA PHE A 205 -0.93 1.14 -12.21
C PHE A 205 -0.78 -0.35 -11.93
N PHE A 206 -1.23 -1.18 -12.85
CA PHE A 206 -1.21 -2.64 -12.73
C PHE A 206 -0.08 -3.21 -13.59
N LYS A 207 0.71 -4.10 -13.01
CA LYS A 207 1.75 -4.85 -13.72
C LYS A 207 1.85 -6.26 -13.17
N ASP A 208 1.54 -7.24 -14.00
CA ASP A 208 1.41 -8.63 -13.57
C ASP A 208 0.50 -8.72 -12.33
N ARG A 209 0.94 -9.38 -11.26
CA ARG A 209 0.20 -9.48 -9.99
C ARG A 209 0.35 -8.28 -9.05
N PHE A 210 1.07 -7.24 -9.49
CA PHE A 210 1.37 -6.07 -8.66
C PHE A 210 0.57 -4.86 -9.08
N LEU A 211 0.35 -3.99 -8.12
CA LEU A 211 -0.14 -2.65 -8.35
C LEU A 211 0.78 -1.61 -7.71
N PHE A 212 0.78 -0.44 -8.30
CA PHE A 212 1.38 0.77 -7.74
C PHE A 212 0.27 1.82 -7.63
N ARG A 213 0.28 2.60 -6.56
CA ARG A 213 -0.78 3.55 -6.24
C ARG A 213 -0.22 4.95 -6.08
N SER A 214 -0.81 5.92 -6.77
CA SER A 214 -0.50 7.34 -6.64
C SER A 214 -1.71 8.09 -6.12
N VAL A 215 -1.59 8.66 -4.93
CA VAL A 215 -2.65 9.47 -4.28
C VAL A 215 -2.82 10.81 -4.99
N ASN A 216 -1.72 11.37 -5.48
CA ASN A 216 -1.72 12.60 -6.25
C ASN A 216 -1.10 12.35 -7.61
N PHE A 217 -1.75 12.78 -8.66
CA PHE A 217 -1.33 12.64 -10.06
C PHE A 217 0.16 12.94 -10.36
N ARG A 218 0.83 13.71 -9.51
CA ARG A 218 2.24 14.12 -9.67
C ARG A 218 3.18 13.50 -8.66
N SER A 219 2.68 12.64 -7.79
CA SER A 219 3.52 11.96 -6.79
C SER A 219 4.04 10.64 -7.33
N LYS A 220 5.26 10.27 -6.95
CA LYS A 220 5.80 8.94 -7.23
C LYS A 220 4.83 7.88 -6.68
N PRO A 221 4.43 6.89 -7.49
CA PRO A 221 3.56 5.83 -7.03
C PRO A 221 4.19 5.02 -5.90
N ASN A 222 3.37 4.70 -4.90
CA ASN A 222 3.74 3.75 -3.85
C ASN A 222 3.50 2.31 -4.33
N GLY A 223 4.38 1.40 -4.00
CA GLY A 223 4.32 -0.02 -4.38
C GLY A 223 5.72 -0.62 -4.51
N PRO A 224 5.84 -1.86 -4.99
CA PRO A 224 4.74 -2.74 -5.44
C PRO A 224 3.89 -3.30 -4.29
N MET A 225 2.59 -3.40 -4.50
CA MET A 225 1.63 -4.08 -3.64
C MET A 225 0.96 -5.20 -4.42
N LEU A 226 0.52 -6.28 -3.77
CA LEU A 226 -0.19 -7.35 -4.46
C LEU A 226 -1.63 -6.94 -4.77
N VAL A 227 -2.09 -7.17 -5.99
CA VAL A 227 -3.49 -6.95 -6.41
C VAL A 227 -4.45 -7.72 -5.51
N ALA A 228 -4.12 -8.98 -5.20
CA ALA A 228 -4.93 -9.85 -4.37
C ALA A 228 -5.13 -9.35 -2.92
N THR A 229 -4.33 -8.39 -2.44
CA THR A 229 -4.53 -7.75 -1.13
C THR A 229 -5.80 -6.87 -1.13
N TYR A 230 -6.14 -6.28 -2.26
CA TYR A 230 -7.30 -5.40 -2.41
C TYR A 230 -8.50 -6.12 -3.05
N TRP A 231 -8.21 -7.02 -3.99
CA TRP A 231 -9.21 -7.74 -4.77
C TRP A 231 -8.79 -9.22 -4.90
N PRO A 232 -9.08 -10.05 -3.89
CA PRO A 232 -8.55 -11.42 -3.79
C PRO A 232 -9.04 -12.38 -4.87
N ASP A 233 -10.21 -12.12 -5.45
CA ASP A 233 -10.80 -12.99 -6.49
C ASP A 233 -10.34 -12.64 -7.92
N LEU A 234 -9.52 -11.58 -8.08
CA LEU A 234 -8.99 -11.20 -9.39
C LEU A 234 -7.85 -12.15 -9.83
N PRO A 235 -7.74 -12.42 -11.12
CA PRO A 235 -6.57 -13.13 -11.66
C PRO A 235 -5.30 -12.32 -11.46
N ALA A 236 -4.15 -12.99 -11.56
CA ALA A 236 -2.85 -12.38 -11.31
C ALA A 236 -2.53 -11.22 -12.28
N LYS A 237 -3.06 -11.27 -13.51
CA LYS A 237 -2.88 -10.22 -14.51
C LYS A 237 -4.21 -9.56 -14.83
N ILE A 238 -4.22 -8.24 -14.81
CA ILE A 238 -5.35 -7.38 -15.19
C ILE A 238 -5.02 -6.72 -16.53
N ASP A 239 -5.86 -6.88 -17.52
CA ASP A 239 -5.63 -6.30 -18.85
C ASP A 239 -6.18 -4.87 -18.96
N ALA A 240 -7.29 -4.56 -18.27
CA ALA A 240 -7.84 -3.22 -18.23
C ALA A 240 -8.70 -3.00 -16.97
N ALA A 241 -8.85 -1.76 -16.53
CA ALA A 241 -9.71 -1.41 -15.40
C ALA A 241 -10.25 0.03 -15.51
N TYR A 242 -11.44 0.27 -14.96
CA TYR A 242 -12.00 1.63 -14.80
C TYR A 242 -12.99 1.68 -13.64
N GLU A 243 -13.27 2.89 -13.15
CA GLU A 243 -14.36 3.15 -12.21
C GLU A 243 -15.60 3.61 -12.98
N ASN A 244 -16.71 2.92 -12.76
CA ASN A 244 -18.00 3.28 -13.36
C ASN A 244 -18.52 4.59 -12.74
N PRO A 245 -18.76 5.63 -13.53
CA PRO A 245 -19.17 6.94 -13.00
C PRO A 245 -20.62 7.01 -12.52
N VAL A 246 -21.41 5.96 -12.72
CA VAL A 246 -22.84 5.91 -12.34
C VAL A 246 -22.99 5.38 -10.93
N ASP A 247 -22.30 4.31 -10.59
CA ASP A 247 -22.44 3.58 -9.32
C ASP A 247 -21.14 3.43 -8.54
N GLU A 248 -20.05 4.06 -9.03
CA GLU A 248 -18.72 4.09 -8.39
C GLU A 248 -18.10 2.70 -8.16
N LYS A 249 -18.58 1.69 -8.90
CA LYS A 249 -17.99 0.35 -8.88
C LYS A 249 -16.76 0.28 -9.75
N THR A 250 -15.81 -0.54 -9.34
CA THR A 250 -14.61 -0.80 -10.14
C THR A 250 -14.83 -2.01 -11.03
N VAL A 251 -14.61 -1.83 -12.32
CA VAL A 251 -14.70 -2.89 -13.32
C VAL A 251 -13.30 -3.27 -13.77
N PHE A 252 -13.00 -4.56 -13.72
CA PHE A 252 -11.75 -5.15 -14.17
C PHE A 252 -11.98 -6.10 -15.31
N PHE A 253 -11.04 -6.16 -16.24
CA PHE A 253 -11.01 -7.08 -17.37
C PHE A 253 -9.73 -7.91 -17.34
N ALA A 254 -9.86 -9.20 -17.55
CA ALA A 254 -8.74 -10.11 -17.72
C ALA A 254 -9.13 -11.25 -18.66
N GLY A 255 -8.39 -11.40 -19.76
CA GLY A 255 -8.78 -12.29 -20.84
C GLY A 255 -10.19 -11.98 -21.33
N ASN A 256 -11.02 -13.00 -21.51
CA ASN A 256 -12.38 -12.85 -22.01
C ASN A 256 -13.46 -12.68 -20.92
N GLU A 257 -13.05 -12.32 -19.71
CA GLU A 257 -13.92 -12.15 -18.54
C GLU A 257 -13.81 -10.76 -17.93
N MET A 258 -14.82 -10.39 -17.15
CA MET A 258 -14.86 -9.15 -16.38
C MET A 258 -15.33 -9.40 -14.95
N TRP A 259 -14.83 -8.60 -14.04
CA TRP A 259 -15.18 -8.56 -12.60
C TRP A 259 -15.70 -7.19 -12.25
N ILE A 260 -16.72 -7.12 -11.41
CA ILE A 260 -17.22 -5.85 -10.85
C ILE A 260 -17.11 -5.91 -9.33
N TYR A 261 -16.46 -4.92 -8.77
CA TYR A 261 -16.28 -4.75 -7.33
C TYR A 261 -16.97 -3.50 -6.81
N LYS A 262 -17.60 -3.64 -5.67
CA LYS A 262 -18.01 -2.51 -4.84
C LYS A 262 -17.05 -2.43 -3.67
N ALA A 263 -16.13 -1.47 -3.70
CA ALA A 263 -14.97 -1.42 -2.82
C ALA A 263 -14.04 -2.63 -3.01
N ASP A 264 -14.00 -3.53 -2.04
CA ASP A 264 -13.24 -4.79 -1.98
C ASP A 264 -14.12 -6.03 -2.11
N GLU A 265 -15.45 -5.86 -2.21
CA GLU A 265 -16.41 -6.96 -2.35
C GLU A 265 -16.75 -7.22 -3.82
N LEU A 266 -16.55 -8.48 -4.26
CA LEU A 266 -16.96 -8.93 -5.59
C LEU A 266 -18.49 -8.96 -5.69
N GLU A 267 -19.04 -8.33 -6.72
CA GLU A 267 -20.48 -8.35 -6.97
C GLU A 267 -20.97 -9.76 -7.33
N ARG A 268 -22.13 -10.12 -6.84
CA ARG A 268 -22.71 -11.45 -7.03
C ARG A 268 -22.92 -11.76 -8.52
N GLY A 269 -22.49 -12.95 -8.94
CA GLY A 269 -22.64 -13.44 -10.30
C GLY A 269 -21.49 -13.02 -11.24
N TYR A 270 -20.41 -12.46 -10.73
CA TYR A 270 -19.15 -12.24 -11.41
C TYR A 270 -18.12 -13.30 -11.03
N PRO A 271 -17.15 -13.62 -11.91
CA PRO A 271 -16.90 -13.02 -13.22
C PRO A 271 -17.96 -13.34 -14.28
N LYS A 272 -18.08 -12.47 -15.29
CA LYS A 272 -18.90 -12.66 -16.48
C LYS A 272 -18.05 -12.54 -17.74
N ARG A 273 -18.48 -13.22 -18.81
CA ARG A 273 -17.83 -13.08 -20.12
C ARG A 273 -18.05 -11.70 -20.73
N LEU A 274 -17.09 -11.21 -21.51
CA LEU A 274 -17.16 -9.94 -22.25
C LEU A 274 -18.43 -9.83 -23.11
N SER A 275 -18.90 -10.95 -23.65
CA SER A 275 -20.13 -11.01 -24.46
C SER A 275 -21.39 -10.56 -23.69
N SER A 276 -21.36 -10.58 -22.35
CA SER A 276 -22.48 -10.05 -21.54
C SER A 276 -22.63 -8.53 -21.62
N LEU A 277 -21.59 -7.80 -22.07
CA LEU A 277 -21.65 -6.37 -22.38
C LEU A 277 -22.15 -6.10 -23.81
N GLY A 278 -22.40 -7.13 -24.63
CA GLY A 278 -22.71 -7.01 -26.04
C GLY A 278 -21.48 -6.96 -26.98
N LEU A 279 -20.30 -7.31 -26.43
CA LEU A 279 -19.06 -7.48 -27.20
C LEU A 279 -19.08 -8.80 -27.98
N PRO A 280 -18.31 -8.93 -29.09
CA PRO A 280 -18.20 -10.18 -29.85
C PRO A 280 -17.77 -11.35 -28.94
N SER A 281 -18.38 -12.52 -29.17
CA SER A 281 -18.13 -13.71 -28.34
C SER A 281 -16.74 -14.32 -28.55
N ASP A 282 -16.07 -13.99 -29.63
CA ASP A 282 -14.71 -14.40 -30.00
C ASP A 282 -13.64 -13.40 -29.53
N LEU A 283 -14.04 -12.27 -28.97
CA LEU A 283 -13.09 -11.30 -28.41
C LEU A 283 -12.37 -11.90 -27.21
N GLN A 284 -11.03 -11.91 -27.27
CA GLN A 284 -10.22 -12.60 -26.27
C GLN A 284 -9.85 -11.74 -25.07
N GLN A 285 -9.73 -10.42 -25.26
CA GLN A 285 -9.34 -9.48 -24.20
C GLN A 285 -9.71 -8.04 -24.57
N ILE A 286 -9.72 -7.19 -23.55
CA ILE A 286 -9.75 -5.73 -23.66
C ILE A 286 -8.38 -5.21 -23.26
N ASP A 287 -7.68 -4.54 -24.18
CA ASP A 287 -6.31 -4.05 -23.96
C ASP A 287 -6.31 -2.76 -23.13
N ALA A 288 -7.33 -1.92 -23.27
CA ALA A 288 -7.47 -0.68 -22.53
C ALA A 288 -8.94 -0.28 -22.37
N VAL A 289 -9.25 0.43 -21.30
CA VAL A 289 -10.59 0.95 -21.07
C VAL A 289 -10.52 2.28 -20.32
N PHE A 290 -11.38 3.21 -20.64
CA PHE A 290 -11.63 4.37 -19.82
C PHE A 290 -13.04 4.94 -20.00
N ASN A 291 -13.55 5.58 -18.96
CA ASN A 291 -14.79 6.35 -19.07
C ASN A 291 -14.47 7.79 -19.48
N PHE A 292 -15.04 8.23 -20.60
CA PHE A 292 -14.91 9.60 -21.09
C PHE A 292 -15.99 10.47 -20.45
N ARG A 293 -15.61 11.22 -19.44
CA ARG A 293 -16.53 11.95 -18.57
C ARG A 293 -17.43 12.97 -19.27
N LYS A 294 -16.97 13.55 -20.37
CA LYS A 294 -17.77 14.56 -21.11
C LYS A 294 -19.07 13.99 -21.67
N ASN A 295 -19.11 12.73 -22.04
CA ASN A 295 -20.30 12.10 -22.59
C ASN A 295 -20.78 10.91 -21.77
N ARG A 296 -20.12 10.59 -20.64
CA ARG A 296 -20.42 9.47 -19.72
C ARG A 296 -20.45 8.11 -20.42
N LYS A 297 -19.64 7.96 -21.47
CA LYS A 297 -19.49 6.72 -22.21
C LYS A 297 -18.17 6.05 -21.86
N THR A 298 -18.19 4.75 -21.79
CA THR A 298 -16.99 3.94 -21.59
C THR A 298 -16.50 3.43 -22.92
N TYR A 299 -15.23 3.65 -23.18
CA TYR A 299 -14.54 3.24 -24.40
C TYR A 299 -13.64 2.06 -24.08
N LEU A 300 -13.86 0.95 -24.80
CA LEU A 300 -13.12 -0.30 -24.67
C LEU A 300 -12.31 -0.51 -25.94
N PHE A 301 -11.02 -0.78 -25.80
CA PHE A 301 -10.06 -0.92 -26.91
C PHE A 301 -9.54 -2.35 -26.97
N SER A 302 -9.40 -2.87 -28.19
CA SER A 302 -8.72 -4.13 -28.47
C SER A 302 -8.13 -4.11 -29.88
N GLY A 303 -6.81 -4.30 -29.98
CA GLY A 303 -6.08 -4.19 -31.21
C GLY A 303 -6.16 -2.78 -31.82
N ASP A 304 -6.65 -2.71 -33.07
CA ASP A 304 -6.85 -1.47 -33.81
C ASP A 304 -8.28 -0.89 -33.72
N GLN A 305 -9.14 -1.51 -32.90
CA GLN A 305 -10.56 -1.19 -32.79
C GLN A 305 -10.96 -0.73 -31.39
N PHE A 306 -12.10 -0.04 -31.34
CA PHE A 306 -12.73 0.31 -30.07
C PHE A 306 -14.25 0.22 -30.13
N TRP A 307 -14.84 -0.05 -28.97
CA TRP A 307 -16.28 -0.06 -28.70
C TRP A 307 -16.65 1.09 -27.79
N ARG A 308 -17.93 1.47 -27.81
CA ARG A 308 -18.47 2.51 -26.92
C ARG A 308 -19.69 1.98 -26.17
N TYR A 309 -19.59 1.97 -24.86
CA TYR A 309 -20.63 1.50 -23.95
C TYR A 309 -21.31 2.66 -23.26
N ASP A 310 -22.64 2.61 -23.19
CA ASP A 310 -23.50 3.60 -22.53
C ASP A 310 -23.78 3.13 -21.10
N GLU A 311 -23.13 3.77 -20.11
CA GLU A 311 -23.29 3.39 -18.70
C GLU A 311 -24.69 3.68 -18.19
N ASP A 312 -25.35 4.74 -18.66
CA ASP A 312 -26.71 5.09 -18.24
C ASP A 312 -27.76 4.10 -18.75
N ARG A 313 -27.53 3.52 -19.93
CA ARG A 313 -28.42 2.55 -20.57
C ARG A 313 -28.01 1.10 -20.37
N ALA A 314 -26.80 0.89 -19.81
CA ALA A 314 -26.17 -0.41 -19.67
C ALA A 314 -26.16 -1.23 -20.97
N THR A 315 -25.77 -0.60 -22.09
CA THR A 315 -25.74 -1.24 -23.41
C THR A 315 -24.64 -0.69 -24.31
N MET A 316 -24.18 -1.54 -25.23
CA MET A 316 -23.25 -1.12 -26.26
C MET A 316 -23.94 -0.18 -27.26
N ASP A 317 -23.29 0.93 -27.61
CA ASP A 317 -23.81 1.82 -28.63
C ASP A 317 -23.77 1.16 -30.04
N PRO A 318 -24.78 1.38 -30.91
CA PRO A 318 -24.78 0.83 -32.25
C PRO A 318 -23.72 1.47 -33.14
N GLY A 319 -23.25 0.73 -34.14
CA GLY A 319 -22.25 1.19 -35.09
C GLY A 319 -20.79 1.08 -34.62
N PHE A 320 -20.54 0.24 -33.64
CA PHE A 320 -19.21 -0.17 -33.17
C PHE A 320 -19.02 -1.69 -33.45
N PRO A 321 -17.75 -2.15 -33.60
CA PRO A 321 -16.50 -1.41 -33.39
C PRO A 321 -16.20 -0.39 -34.49
N LYS A 322 -15.27 0.54 -34.15
CA LYS A 322 -14.68 1.47 -35.12
C LYS A 322 -13.16 1.44 -34.99
N PRO A 323 -12.43 1.73 -36.09
CA PRO A 323 -10.97 1.88 -36.03
C PRO A 323 -10.56 3.04 -35.11
N ILE A 324 -9.48 2.84 -34.30
CA ILE A 324 -8.92 3.86 -33.42
C ILE A 324 -8.56 5.11 -34.22
N ALA A 325 -7.90 4.95 -35.35
CA ALA A 325 -7.45 6.02 -36.23
C ALA A 325 -8.56 6.97 -36.74
N GLU A 326 -9.82 6.50 -36.80
CA GLU A 326 -10.94 7.32 -37.28
C GLU A 326 -11.42 8.35 -36.24
N SER A 327 -11.27 8.04 -34.94
CA SER A 327 -11.86 8.85 -33.86
C SER A 327 -10.82 9.43 -32.89
N TRP A 328 -9.65 8.79 -32.78
CA TRP A 328 -8.61 9.12 -31.82
C TRP A 328 -7.31 9.50 -32.54
N ASN A 329 -7.34 10.63 -33.25
CA ASN A 329 -6.23 11.06 -34.10
C ASN A 329 -4.91 11.20 -33.33
N GLY A 330 -3.91 10.37 -33.71
CA GLY A 330 -2.60 10.33 -33.09
C GLY A 330 -2.47 9.33 -31.92
N VAL A 331 -3.55 8.67 -31.52
CA VAL A 331 -3.48 7.50 -30.62
C VAL A 331 -3.06 6.28 -31.45
N PRO A 332 -2.03 5.51 -31.04
CA PRO A 332 -1.60 4.31 -31.75
C PRO A 332 -2.60 3.15 -31.57
N ASP A 333 -2.53 2.17 -32.44
CA ASP A 333 -3.20 0.89 -32.26
C ASP A 333 -2.49 0.05 -31.16
N ASP A 334 -3.13 -1.00 -30.67
CA ASP A 334 -2.59 -1.91 -29.63
C ASP A 334 -2.09 -1.14 -28.39
N ILE A 335 -2.91 -0.27 -27.84
CA ILE A 335 -2.57 0.47 -26.62
C ILE A 335 -2.60 -0.46 -25.39
N ASP A 336 -1.66 -0.29 -24.48
CA ASP A 336 -1.53 -1.14 -23.28
C ASP A 336 -2.47 -0.71 -22.14
N ALA A 337 -2.82 0.57 -22.07
CA ALA A 337 -3.72 1.12 -21.05
C ALA A 337 -4.28 2.48 -21.47
N ALA A 338 -5.39 2.88 -20.85
CA ALA A 338 -5.95 4.23 -20.98
C ALA A 338 -6.70 4.63 -19.73
N PHE A 339 -6.70 5.92 -19.40
CA PHE A 339 -7.55 6.47 -18.35
C PHE A 339 -7.79 7.97 -18.53
N SER A 340 -8.86 8.48 -17.92
CA SER A 340 -9.13 9.91 -17.81
C SER A 340 -8.95 10.38 -16.37
N LEU A 341 -8.38 11.58 -16.19
CA LEU A 341 -8.23 12.18 -14.87
C LEU A 341 -9.50 12.89 -14.43
N ASN A 342 -9.87 12.66 -13.19
CA ASN A 342 -10.99 13.37 -12.55
C ASN A 342 -10.67 14.86 -12.37
N GLY A 343 -11.58 15.71 -12.83
CA GLY A 343 -11.47 17.17 -12.66
C GLY A 343 -10.50 17.87 -13.61
N ILE A 344 -9.90 17.15 -14.55
CA ILE A 344 -8.98 17.69 -15.55
C ILE A 344 -9.43 17.22 -16.94
N ASP A 345 -9.48 18.15 -17.92
CA ASP A 345 -9.90 17.87 -19.30
C ASP A 345 -8.81 17.15 -20.13
N TYR A 346 -8.28 16.04 -19.58
CA TYR A 346 -7.25 15.26 -20.26
C TYR A 346 -7.45 13.76 -20.07
N SER A 347 -7.29 13.01 -21.16
CA SER A 347 -7.19 11.56 -21.17
C SER A 347 -5.78 11.12 -21.55
N TYR A 348 -5.37 9.96 -21.10
CA TYR A 348 -4.04 9.41 -21.31
C TYR A 348 -4.14 8.01 -21.90
N PHE A 349 -3.32 7.76 -22.92
CA PHE A 349 -3.16 6.46 -23.56
C PHE A 349 -1.71 6.01 -23.39
N PHE A 350 -1.50 4.75 -23.11
CA PHE A 350 -0.18 4.18 -22.88
C PHE A 350 0.15 3.15 -23.94
N LYS A 351 1.39 3.20 -24.43
CA LYS A 351 1.96 2.16 -25.32
C LYS A 351 3.45 2.01 -25.06
N GLY A 352 3.89 0.82 -24.63
CA GLY A 352 5.26 0.60 -24.20
C GLY A 352 5.62 1.51 -23.04
N ASN A 353 6.79 2.12 -23.08
CA ASN A 353 7.22 3.11 -22.07
C ASN A 353 6.72 4.53 -22.38
N HIS A 354 5.78 4.71 -23.29
CA HIS A 354 5.30 6.04 -23.69
C HIS A 354 3.85 6.25 -23.29
N TYR A 355 3.51 7.53 -23.05
CA TYR A 355 2.12 7.93 -22.93
C TYR A 355 1.80 9.08 -23.89
N PHE A 356 0.56 9.08 -24.33
CA PHE A 356 -0.04 10.07 -25.21
C PHE A 356 -1.08 10.83 -24.42
N LYS A 357 -0.85 12.13 -24.18
CA LYS A 357 -1.79 12.99 -23.48
C LYS A 357 -2.73 13.65 -24.49
N LEU A 358 -4.00 13.34 -24.37
CA LEU A 358 -5.07 13.87 -25.22
C LEU A 358 -5.78 15.00 -24.49
N GLU A 359 -6.04 16.11 -25.18
CA GLU A 359 -6.94 17.16 -24.72
C GLU A 359 -8.39 16.80 -25.07
N ASP A 360 -9.22 16.62 -24.05
CA ASP A 360 -10.59 16.08 -24.22
C ASP A 360 -11.52 17.03 -25.00
N SER A 361 -11.23 18.35 -25.01
CA SER A 361 -12.03 19.32 -25.73
C SER A 361 -11.83 19.28 -27.23
N SER A 362 -10.60 19.04 -27.68
CA SER A 362 -10.22 19.03 -29.10
C SER A 362 -9.99 17.64 -29.67
N LEU A 363 -9.94 16.61 -28.82
CA LEU A 363 -9.55 15.24 -29.17
C LEU A 363 -8.19 15.16 -29.88
N LYS A 364 -7.25 16.02 -29.48
CA LYS A 364 -5.90 16.05 -30.06
C LYS A 364 -4.86 15.63 -29.04
N ILE A 365 -3.87 14.89 -29.51
CA ILE A 365 -2.67 14.62 -28.72
C ILE A 365 -1.86 15.91 -28.59
N ILE A 366 -1.64 16.35 -27.34
CA ILE A 366 -0.92 17.57 -27.01
C ILE A 366 0.45 17.31 -26.42
N LYS A 367 0.72 16.07 -25.97
CA LYS A 367 2.02 15.67 -25.46
C LYS A 367 2.24 14.18 -25.66
N LEU A 368 3.46 13.83 -26.07
CA LEU A 368 4.05 12.51 -25.99
C LEU A 368 5.13 12.56 -24.91
N GLY A 369 5.15 11.62 -23.97
CA GLY A 369 6.14 11.55 -22.90
C GLY A 369 6.51 10.12 -22.53
N GLU A 370 7.46 10.01 -21.61
CA GLU A 370 7.93 8.72 -21.10
C GLU A 370 7.36 8.43 -19.71
N ILE A 371 6.87 7.20 -19.51
CA ILE A 371 6.22 6.77 -18.27
C ILE A 371 7.22 6.80 -17.12
N THR A 372 8.40 6.19 -17.29
CA THR A 372 9.44 6.10 -16.27
C THR A 372 9.85 7.47 -15.75
N LYS A 373 10.00 8.45 -16.63
CA LYS A 373 10.43 9.80 -16.30
C LYS A 373 9.32 10.66 -15.72
N ASP A 374 8.16 10.72 -16.39
CA ASP A 374 7.12 11.69 -16.08
C ASP A 374 6.15 11.20 -14.99
N TRP A 375 6.04 9.87 -14.77
CA TRP A 375 5.09 9.26 -13.84
C TRP A 375 5.75 8.54 -12.67
N LEU A 376 6.88 7.89 -12.90
CA LEU A 376 7.55 7.08 -11.87
C LEU A 376 8.66 7.83 -11.15
N GLY A 377 9.09 8.97 -11.69
CA GLY A 377 10.14 9.80 -11.10
C GLY A 377 11.52 9.12 -11.13
N CYS A 378 11.71 8.30 -12.17
CA CYS A 378 13.00 7.69 -12.45
C CYS A 378 13.87 8.63 -13.28
#